data_41387fd74eb44b4a931ee87633d7ea38
#
_entry.id   41387fd74eb44b4a931ee87633d7ea38
#
_cell.length_a   1.000
_cell.length_b   1.000
_cell.length_c   1.000
_cell.angle_alpha   90.00
_cell.angle_beta   90.00
_cell.angle_gamma   90.00
#
_symmetry.space_group_name_H-M   'P 1'
#
loop_
_entity.id
_entity.type
_entity.pdbx_description
1 polymer ?
#
loop_
_entity_poly.entity_id
_entity_poly.type
_entity_poly.pdbx_seq_one_letter_code
_entity_poly.pdbx_strand_id
1 'polypeptide(L)'
;MSLDRREFLKTIAIGGAVAGLGSLTSSPAGAAFRSNKAERKLRILMLGGTRFLGLHTVKVARSRGHDVTLFNRGQSNPHLFPDLVKLKGDRNGELATIEEGEWDAVVDTSGYVPRIVKMSAELLAPRVKQYVFISTISVFKDFDEVGLNENSAVGTLEDETIEDITAETYGPLKALCEQAAENA
;
A
#
# COMPACT_ATOMS: atom_id res chain seq x y z
N MET A 1 38.86 2.96 -0.47
CA MET A 1 38.89 2.35 0.88
C MET A 1 37.41 2.21 1.30
N SER A 2 36.83 1.03 1.13
CA SER A 2 35.46 0.76 1.57
C SER A 2 35.46 0.38 3.04
N LEU A 3 34.87 1.18 3.89
CA LEU A 3 34.68 0.85 5.30
C LEU A 3 33.68 -0.34 5.39
N ASP A 4 34.14 -1.43 6.00
CA ASP A 4 33.32 -2.60 6.27
C ASP A 4 32.18 -2.22 7.24
N ARG A 5 30.99 -2.78 7.01
CA ARG A 5 29.77 -2.54 7.79
C ARG A 5 29.98 -2.77 9.30
N ARG A 6 30.89 -3.66 9.67
CA ARG A 6 31.26 -3.98 11.04
C ARG A 6 32.12 -2.88 11.69
N GLU A 7 33.01 -2.27 10.93
CA GLU A 7 33.84 -1.14 11.38
C GLU A 7 32.99 0.12 11.56
N PHE A 8 32.02 0.38 10.68
CA PHE A 8 31.06 1.48 10.82
C PHE A 8 30.27 1.41 12.12
N LEU A 9 29.76 0.22 12.47
CA LEU A 9 29.01 0.01 13.71
C LEU A 9 29.86 0.14 14.97
N LYS A 10 31.13 -0.21 14.93
CA LYS A 10 32.08 -0.02 16.05
C LYS A 10 32.41 1.46 16.27
N THR A 11 32.54 2.24 15.21
CA THR A 11 32.87 3.68 15.29
C THR A 11 31.72 4.48 15.94
N ILE A 12 30.48 4.09 15.71
CA ILE A 12 29.32 4.72 16.37
C ILE A 12 29.24 4.38 17.87
N ALA A 13 29.69 3.20 18.28
CA ALA A 13 29.68 2.77 19.69
C ALA A 13 30.72 3.49 20.55
N ILE A 14 31.81 4.01 19.99
CA ILE A 14 32.90 4.65 20.73
C ILE A 14 32.72 6.18 20.85
N GLY A 15 31.91 6.81 19.99
CA GLY A 15 31.65 8.26 19.98
C GLY A 15 30.67 8.79 21.02
N GLY A 16 30.06 7.91 21.82
CA GLY A 16 28.96 8.26 22.74
C GLY A 16 29.29 8.47 24.22
N ALA A 17 30.57 8.50 24.60
CA ALA A 17 30.96 8.56 26.01
C ALA A 17 31.81 9.80 26.36
N VAL A 18 31.26 11.01 26.24
CA VAL A 18 31.73 12.18 27.01
C VAL A 18 30.60 13.16 27.29
N ALA A 19 30.34 13.36 28.58
CA ALA A 19 29.74 14.50 29.26
C ALA A 19 28.21 14.70 29.21
N GLY A 20 27.61 14.48 30.37
CA GLY A 20 26.30 15.03 30.74
C GLY A 20 25.51 14.16 31.71
N LEU A 21 25.78 14.31 33.01
CA LEU A 21 24.90 13.82 34.08
C LEU A 21 23.55 14.55 33.95
N GLY A 22 22.57 13.91 33.35
CA GLY A 22 21.18 14.38 33.25
C GLY A 22 20.29 13.25 32.80
N SER A 23 19.53 12.70 33.75
CA SER A 23 18.34 11.81 33.60
C SER A 23 18.41 10.79 32.45
N LEU A 24 18.93 9.58 32.75
CA LEU A 24 18.71 8.38 31.96
C LEU A 24 17.25 7.95 32.02
N THR A 25 16.38 8.59 31.23
CA THR A 25 15.16 7.95 30.79
C THR A 25 15.53 7.14 29.57
N SER A 26 15.64 5.82 29.74
CA SER A 26 15.81 4.85 28.67
C SER A 26 14.62 4.96 27.71
N SER A 27 14.76 5.73 26.64
CA SER A 27 13.85 5.61 25.51
C SER A 27 14.12 4.29 24.80
N PRO A 28 13.17 3.36 24.76
CA PRO A 28 13.31 2.22 23.87
C PRO A 28 13.37 2.77 22.44
N ALA A 29 14.41 2.39 21.70
CA ALA A 29 14.58 2.69 20.28
C ALA A 29 13.57 1.87 19.44
N GLY A 30 12.29 2.10 19.70
CA GLY A 30 11.20 1.86 18.79
C GLY A 30 10.76 3.23 18.35
N ALA A 31 10.96 3.59 17.08
CA ALA A 31 10.32 4.75 16.52
C ALA A 31 8.80 4.53 16.65
N ALA A 32 8.24 4.91 17.79
CA ALA A 32 6.82 5.04 17.93
C ALA A 32 6.42 6.06 16.87
N PHE A 33 5.78 5.60 15.80
CA PHE A 33 5.07 6.46 14.87
C PHE A 33 4.14 7.32 15.74
N ARG A 34 4.56 8.54 16.05
CA ARG A 34 3.66 9.52 16.65
C ARG A 34 2.62 9.80 15.58
N SER A 35 1.51 9.10 15.64
CA SER A 35 0.38 9.40 14.80
C SER A 35 -0.24 10.70 15.30
N ASN A 36 0.24 11.82 14.76
CA ASN A 36 -0.50 13.05 14.91
C ASN A 36 -1.88 12.81 14.29
N LYS A 37 -2.94 13.11 15.04
CA LYS A 37 -4.29 13.07 14.50
C LYS A 37 -4.33 13.90 13.23
N ALA A 38 -5.03 13.41 12.22
CA ALA A 38 -5.22 14.17 10.99
C ALA A 38 -6.07 15.42 11.28
N GLU A 39 -5.77 16.51 10.60
CA GLU A 39 -6.54 17.76 10.69
C GLU A 39 -7.99 17.57 10.24
N ARG A 40 -8.19 16.67 9.28
CA ARG A 40 -9.50 16.29 8.76
C ARG A 40 -9.67 14.78 8.81
N LYS A 41 -10.80 14.34 9.35
CA LYS A 41 -11.23 12.93 9.30
C LYS A 41 -11.68 12.58 7.89
N LEU A 42 -11.15 11.50 7.33
CA LEU A 42 -11.51 10.97 6.03
C LEU A 42 -12.29 9.66 6.18
N ARG A 43 -13.20 9.41 5.25
CA ARG A 43 -13.81 8.11 5.00
C ARG A 43 -12.95 7.39 3.96
N ILE A 44 -12.32 6.29 4.33
CA ILE A 44 -11.37 5.55 3.49
C ILE A 44 -11.94 4.16 3.20
N LEU A 45 -12.12 3.83 1.92
CA LEU A 45 -12.36 2.47 1.49
C LEU A 45 -11.02 1.78 1.23
N MET A 46 -10.82 0.63 1.86
CA MET A 46 -9.65 -0.20 1.69
C MET A 46 -10.00 -1.44 0.88
N LEU A 47 -9.53 -1.54 -0.35
CA LEU A 47 -9.63 -2.78 -1.13
C LEU A 47 -8.52 -3.75 -0.67
N GLY A 48 -8.91 -4.75 0.11
CA GLY A 48 -8.02 -5.65 0.83
C GLY A 48 -7.96 -5.34 2.34
N GLY A 49 -6.80 -4.92 2.85
CA GLY A 49 -6.63 -4.39 4.21
C GLY A 49 -6.29 -5.40 5.30
N THR A 50 -6.31 -6.71 5.05
CA THR A 50 -6.10 -7.74 6.09
C THR A 50 -4.78 -8.51 5.97
N ARG A 51 -3.92 -8.14 5.01
CA ARG A 51 -2.60 -8.74 4.80
C ARG A 51 -1.55 -7.66 4.54
N PHE A 52 -0.28 -7.99 4.84
CA PHE A 52 0.92 -7.22 4.53
C PHE A 52 0.73 -5.69 4.68
N LEU A 53 0.98 -4.93 3.61
CA LEU A 53 0.90 -3.46 3.62
C LEU A 53 -0.50 -2.96 4.04
N GLY A 54 -1.56 -3.57 3.54
CA GLY A 54 -2.93 -3.18 3.88
C GLY A 54 -3.23 -3.21 5.38
N LEU A 55 -2.74 -4.23 6.09
CA LEU A 55 -2.85 -4.33 7.55
C LEU A 55 -2.25 -3.10 8.27
N HIS A 56 -1.06 -2.69 7.86
CA HIS A 56 -0.36 -1.55 8.45
C HIS A 56 -1.02 -0.23 8.07
N THR A 57 -1.45 -0.09 6.82
CA THR A 57 -2.18 1.09 6.34
C THR A 57 -3.48 1.30 7.13
N VAL A 58 -4.26 0.25 7.36
CA VAL A 58 -5.48 0.31 8.19
C VAL A 58 -5.16 0.76 9.62
N LYS A 59 -4.13 0.19 10.25
CA LYS A 59 -3.70 0.57 11.60
C LYS A 59 -3.34 2.05 11.68
N VAL A 60 -2.56 2.54 10.72
CA VAL A 60 -2.13 3.95 10.68
C VAL A 60 -3.31 4.87 10.41
N ALA A 61 -4.17 4.56 9.44
CA ALA A 61 -5.34 5.37 9.14
C ALA A 61 -6.25 5.53 10.38
N ARG A 62 -6.52 4.43 11.09
CA ARG A 62 -7.30 4.45 12.34
C ARG A 62 -6.62 5.27 13.44
N SER A 63 -5.33 5.10 13.65
CA SER A 63 -4.59 5.84 14.69
C SER A 63 -4.59 7.35 14.42
N ARG A 64 -4.71 7.75 13.16
CA ARG A 64 -4.86 9.14 12.73
C ARG A 64 -6.30 9.68 12.82
N GLY A 65 -7.26 8.81 13.13
CA GLY A 65 -8.66 9.19 13.36
C GLY A 65 -9.56 9.10 12.11
N HIS A 66 -9.12 8.44 11.05
CA HIS A 66 -9.93 8.22 9.86
C HIS A 66 -10.96 7.10 10.07
N ASP A 67 -12.10 7.18 9.36
CA ASP A 67 -13.06 6.09 9.23
C ASP A 67 -12.59 5.15 8.12
N VAL A 68 -12.39 3.89 8.45
CA VAL A 68 -11.93 2.88 7.50
C VAL A 68 -13.02 1.84 7.30
N THR A 69 -13.39 1.62 6.04
CA THR A 69 -14.23 0.51 5.59
C THR A 69 -13.35 -0.48 4.83
N LEU A 70 -13.47 -1.76 5.12
CA LEU A 70 -12.75 -2.81 4.39
C LEU A 70 -13.68 -3.43 3.34
N PHE A 71 -13.15 -3.65 2.14
CA PHE A 71 -13.79 -4.49 1.12
C PHE A 71 -12.86 -5.65 0.76
N ASN A 72 -13.29 -6.87 1.00
CA ASN A 72 -12.55 -8.08 0.68
C ASN A 72 -13.45 -9.32 0.75
N ARG A 73 -12.91 -10.48 0.34
CA ARG A 73 -13.63 -11.78 0.33
C ARG A 73 -13.90 -12.36 1.72
N GLY A 74 -13.34 -11.79 2.78
CA GLY A 74 -13.46 -12.31 4.14
C GLY A 74 -12.68 -13.60 4.42
N GLN A 75 -11.76 -14.02 3.55
CA GLN A 75 -11.01 -15.27 3.66
C GLN A 75 -9.71 -15.12 4.44
N SER A 76 -8.99 -14.01 4.26
CA SER A 76 -7.69 -13.77 4.89
C SER A 76 -7.85 -12.98 6.18
N ASN A 77 -7.41 -13.57 7.31
CA ASN A 77 -7.42 -12.93 8.62
C ASN A 77 -8.76 -12.24 8.97
N PRO A 78 -9.92 -12.92 8.88
CA PRO A 78 -11.23 -12.31 9.07
C PRO A 78 -11.46 -11.77 10.49
N HIS A 79 -10.67 -12.23 11.46
CA HIS A 79 -10.71 -11.80 12.86
C HIS A 79 -10.09 -10.41 13.08
N LEU A 80 -9.26 -9.91 12.15
CA LEU A 80 -8.65 -8.61 12.29
C LEU A 80 -9.69 -7.49 12.17
N PHE A 81 -9.53 -6.44 12.97
CA PHE A 81 -10.38 -5.26 12.96
C PHE A 81 -11.89 -5.59 13.13
N PRO A 82 -12.29 -6.24 14.24
CA PRO A 82 -13.68 -6.67 14.45
C PRO A 82 -14.66 -5.50 14.56
N ASP A 83 -14.15 -4.32 14.86
CA ASP A 83 -14.87 -3.08 15.04
C ASP A 83 -15.05 -2.26 13.75
N LEU A 84 -14.41 -2.66 12.64
CA LEU A 84 -14.57 -1.98 11.36
C LEU A 84 -15.71 -2.55 10.53
N VAL A 85 -16.32 -1.69 9.74
CA VAL A 85 -17.26 -2.11 8.68
C VAL A 85 -16.50 -2.94 7.66
N LYS A 86 -16.99 -4.14 7.37
CA LYS A 86 -16.45 -5.08 6.39
C LYS A 86 -17.50 -5.39 5.34
N LEU A 87 -17.34 -4.80 4.18
CA LEU A 87 -18.11 -5.12 3.00
C LEU A 87 -17.51 -6.35 2.33
N LYS A 88 -18.29 -7.38 2.18
CA LYS A 88 -17.84 -8.65 1.61
C LYS A 88 -18.18 -8.73 0.13
N GLY A 89 -17.20 -9.11 -0.68
CA GLY A 89 -17.35 -9.36 -2.11
C GLY A 89 -16.03 -9.75 -2.75
N ASP A 90 -16.10 -10.30 -3.95
CA ASP A 90 -14.95 -10.53 -4.81
C ASP A 90 -14.85 -9.39 -5.83
N ARG A 91 -13.66 -8.82 -5.99
CA ARG A 91 -13.43 -7.78 -7.03
C ARG A 91 -13.69 -8.28 -8.45
N ASN A 92 -13.67 -9.59 -8.65
CA ASN A 92 -13.99 -10.20 -9.92
C ASN A 92 -15.52 -10.36 -10.10
N GLY A 93 -16.24 -9.22 -10.06
CA GLY A 93 -17.66 -9.13 -10.39
C GLY A 93 -18.64 -9.04 -9.21
N GLU A 94 -18.21 -9.23 -7.95
CA GLU A 94 -19.08 -9.09 -6.78
C GLU A 94 -18.85 -7.74 -6.09
N LEU A 95 -19.16 -6.64 -6.77
CA LEU A 95 -18.90 -5.27 -6.32
C LEU A 95 -20.14 -4.57 -5.71
N ALA A 96 -21.30 -5.20 -5.72
CA ALA A 96 -22.56 -4.59 -5.29
C ALA A 96 -22.51 -3.92 -3.90
N THR A 97 -21.72 -4.47 -2.97
CA THR A 97 -21.61 -3.92 -1.60
C THR A 97 -20.86 -2.58 -1.53
N ILE A 98 -20.18 -2.16 -2.60
CA ILE A 98 -19.48 -0.88 -2.71
C ILE A 98 -20.10 0.07 -3.74
N GLU A 99 -21.19 -0.33 -4.39
CA GLU A 99 -21.86 0.50 -5.40
C GLU A 99 -22.50 1.77 -4.84
N GLU A 100 -23.02 1.73 -3.61
CA GLU A 100 -23.76 2.85 -3.02
C GLU A 100 -22.94 3.71 -2.06
N GLY A 101 -21.70 3.29 -1.74
CA GLY A 101 -20.85 4.00 -0.79
C GLY A 101 -20.23 5.27 -1.38
N GLU A 102 -19.95 6.22 -0.50
CA GLU A 102 -19.15 7.41 -0.82
C GLU A 102 -17.94 7.49 0.11
N TRP A 103 -16.77 7.72 -0.45
CA TRP A 103 -15.53 7.81 0.31
C TRP A 103 -14.72 9.04 -0.10
N ASP A 104 -13.88 9.54 0.80
CA ASP A 104 -12.94 10.59 0.48
C ASP A 104 -11.73 10.02 -0.28
N ALA A 105 -11.35 8.78 0.02
CA ALA A 105 -10.27 8.08 -0.66
C ALA A 105 -10.50 6.57 -0.73
N VAL A 106 -9.98 5.96 -1.79
CA VAL A 106 -9.80 4.50 -1.91
C VAL A 106 -8.31 4.19 -1.83
N VAL A 107 -7.95 3.14 -1.11
CA VAL A 107 -6.59 2.57 -1.13
C VAL A 107 -6.67 1.13 -1.58
N ASP A 108 -6.14 0.87 -2.78
CA ASP A 108 -6.15 -0.44 -3.41
C ASP A 108 -4.82 -1.16 -3.18
N THR A 109 -4.84 -2.15 -2.30
CA THR A 109 -3.67 -2.99 -1.97
C THR A 109 -3.74 -4.39 -2.57
N SER A 110 -4.72 -4.66 -3.43
CA SER A 110 -5.02 -6.02 -3.91
C SER A 110 -5.32 -6.13 -5.41
N GLY A 111 -4.88 -5.16 -6.20
CA GLY A 111 -5.01 -5.16 -7.65
C GLY A 111 -3.84 -5.87 -8.34
N TYR A 112 -4.13 -6.97 -9.04
CA TYR A 112 -3.11 -7.78 -9.73
C TYR A 112 -3.47 -8.04 -11.20
N VAL A 113 -4.73 -7.91 -11.59
CA VAL A 113 -5.25 -8.14 -12.94
C VAL A 113 -5.89 -6.85 -13.45
N PRO A 114 -5.48 -6.33 -14.62
CA PRO A 114 -5.93 -5.03 -15.15
C PRO A 114 -7.45 -4.92 -15.25
N ARG A 115 -8.11 -5.92 -15.80
CA ARG A 115 -9.59 -5.96 -15.91
C ARG A 115 -10.27 -5.81 -14.55
N ILE A 116 -9.77 -6.49 -13.52
CA ILE A 116 -10.34 -6.44 -12.16
C ILE A 116 -10.11 -5.07 -11.53
N VAL A 117 -8.93 -4.46 -11.75
CA VAL A 117 -8.66 -3.09 -11.28
C VAL A 117 -9.56 -2.11 -11.98
N LYS A 118 -9.69 -2.20 -13.30
CA LYS A 118 -10.57 -1.36 -14.12
C LYS A 118 -12.00 -1.38 -13.61
N MET A 119 -12.60 -2.57 -13.42
CA MET A 119 -13.97 -2.71 -12.92
C MET A 119 -14.20 -1.95 -11.61
N SER A 120 -13.30 -2.09 -10.64
CA SER A 120 -13.44 -1.41 -9.35
C SER A 120 -13.10 0.08 -9.42
N ALA A 121 -12.13 0.50 -10.25
CA ALA A 121 -11.75 1.89 -10.41
C ALA A 121 -12.86 2.69 -11.10
N GLU A 122 -13.40 2.20 -12.22
CA GLU A 122 -14.53 2.83 -12.93
C GLU A 122 -15.80 2.92 -12.06
N LEU A 123 -16.11 1.87 -11.29
CA LEU A 123 -17.24 1.88 -10.37
C LEU A 123 -17.10 2.96 -9.29
N LEU A 124 -15.88 3.13 -8.76
CA LEU A 124 -15.61 4.02 -7.65
C LEU A 124 -15.28 5.47 -8.09
N ALA A 125 -14.85 5.69 -9.33
CA ALA A 125 -14.47 7.01 -9.84
C ALA A 125 -15.49 8.14 -9.53
N PRO A 126 -16.80 7.97 -9.74
CA PRO A 126 -17.78 9.02 -9.43
C PRO A 126 -18.06 9.21 -7.94
N ARG A 127 -17.52 8.35 -7.07
CA ARG A 127 -17.85 8.26 -5.63
C ARG A 127 -16.69 8.57 -4.71
N VAL A 128 -15.50 8.82 -5.26
CA VAL A 128 -14.28 9.08 -4.50
C VAL A 128 -13.59 10.34 -4.99
N LYS A 129 -12.82 10.99 -4.10
CA LYS A 129 -12.02 12.16 -4.47
C LYS A 129 -10.61 11.77 -4.87
N GLN A 130 -10.15 10.60 -4.38
CA GLN A 130 -8.81 10.12 -4.64
C GLN A 130 -8.79 8.59 -4.65
N TYR A 131 -8.18 8.02 -5.69
CA TYR A 131 -7.89 6.59 -5.79
C TYR A 131 -6.38 6.40 -5.66
N VAL A 132 -5.94 5.62 -4.69
CA VAL A 132 -4.53 5.30 -4.45
C VAL A 132 -4.31 3.83 -4.77
N PHE A 133 -3.65 3.55 -5.88
CA PHE A 133 -3.28 2.20 -6.27
C PHE A 133 -1.87 1.85 -5.77
N ILE A 134 -1.73 0.72 -5.10
CA ILE A 134 -0.43 0.23 -4.64
C ILE A 134 0.18 -0.66 -5.72
N SER A 135 1.20 -0.14 -6.36
CA SER A 135 1.94 -0.85 -7.38
C SER A 135 3.21 -1.55 -6.82
N THR A 136 4.19 -1.76 -7.65
CA THR A 136 5.44 -2.46 -7.34
C THR A 136 6.58 -1.91 -8.19
N ILE A 137 7.81 -1.98 -7.69
CA ILE A 137 8.99 -1.68 -8.51
C ILE A 137 9.19 -2.67 -9.67
N SER A 138 8.56 -3.85 -9.60
CA SER A 138 8.61 -4.85 -10.67
C SER A 138 7.92 -4.40 -11.97
N VAL A 139 7.24 -3.26 -11.98
CA VAL A 139 6.70 -2.66 -13.22
C VAL A 139 7.79 -2.22 -14.18
N PHE A 140 8.96 -1.85 -13.69
CA PHE A 140 10.07 -1.42 -14.55
C PHE A 140 10.57 -2.57 -15.43
N LYS A 141 10.89 -2.24 -16.68
CA LYS A 141 11.34 -3.20 -17.68
C LYS A 141 12.63 -3.92 -17.28
N ASP A 142 13.56 -3.18 -16.71
CA ASP A 142 14.83 -3.67 -16.18
C ASP A 142 15.32 -2.79 -15.02
N PHE A 143 16.40 -3.18 -14.38
CA PHE A 143 17.01 -2.49 -13.24
C PHE A 143 18.48 -2.13 -13.49
N ASP A 144 18.91 -2.10 -14.74
CA ASP A 144 20.30 -1.84 -15.12
C ASP A 144 20.64 -0.35 -14.93
N GLU A 145 19.62 0.52 -14.99
CA GLU A 145 19.78 1.96 -14.85
C GLU A 145 19.54 2.41 -13.40
N VAL A 146 20.43 3.28 -12.89
CA VAL A 146 20.31 3.91 -11.57
C VAL A 146 19.44 5.16 -11.68
N GLY A 147 18.45 5.31 -10.78
CA GLY A 147 17.60 6.48 -10.75
C GLY A 147 16.28 6.31 -11.52
N LEU A 148 15.79 5.07 -11.62
CA LEU A 148 14.46 4.79 -12.17
C LEU A 148 13.40 5.66 -11.48
N ASN A 149 12.48 6.18 -12.28
CA ASN A 149 11.41 7.07 -11.85
C ASN A 149 10.14 6.81 -12.69
N GLU A 150 9.10 7.60 -12.48
CA GLU A 150 7.79 7.44 -13.13
C GLU A 150 7.80 7.56 -14.66
N ASN A 151 8.88 8.07 -15.26
CA ASN A 151 9.05 8.16 -16.71
C ASN A 151 9.90 7.02 -17.28
N SER A 152 10.41 6.13 -16.44
CA SER A 152 11.23 5.00 -16.87
C SER A 152 10.38 3.93 -17.57
N ALA A 153 11.00 3.20 -18.50
CA ALA A 153 10.31 2.17 -19.27
C ALA A 153 9.76 1.05 -18.37
N VAL A 154 8.51 0.68 -18.62
CA VAL A 154 7.85 -0.43 -17.92
C VAL A 154 7.84 -1.71 -18.77
N GLY A 155 7.68 -2.84 -18.11
CA GLY A 155 7.49 -4.14 -18.77
C GLY A 155 6.16 -4.19 -19.53
N THR A 156 6.15 -4.88 -20.65
CA THR A 156 4.96 -5.05 -21.51
C THR A 156 4.66 -6.52 -21.74
N LEU A 157 3.43 -6.83 -22.11
CA LEU A 157 3.01 -8.16 -22.58
C LEU A 157 2.70 -8.09 -24.09
N GLU A 158 3.01 -9.13 -24.84
CA GLU A 158 2.58 -9.26 -26.24
C GLU A 158 1.06 -9.45 -26.33
N ASP A 159 0.48 -10.19 -25.38
CA ASP A 159 -0.95 -10.38 -25.22
C ASP A 159 -1.38 -9.81 -23.85
N GLU A 160 -2.00 -8.62 -23.87
CA GLU A 160 -2.49 -7.93 -22.67
C GLU A 160 -3.75 -8.57 -22.06
N THR A 161 -4.32 -9.58 -22.70
CA THR A 161 -5.48 -10.32 -22.17
C THR A 161 -5.10 -11.42 -21.17
N ILE A 162 -3.82 -11.70 -21.02
CA ILE A 162 -3.29 -12.65 -20.03
C ILE A 162 -3.63 -12.19 -18.62
N GLU A 163 -4.19 -13.09 -17.82
CA GLU A 163 -4.51 -12.84 -16.39
C GLU A 163 -3.68 -13.76 -15.45
N ASP A 164 -2.90 -14.68 -16.00
CA ASP A 164 -2.06 -15.58 -15.20
C ASP A 164 -0.86 -14.83 -14.62
N ILE A 165 -0.75 -14.89 -13.29
CA ILE A 165 0.28 -14.19 -12.52
C ILE A 165 1.46 -15.14 -12.31
N THR A 166 2.52 -14.93 -13.07
CA THR A 166 3.81 -15.63 -12.96
C THR A 166 4.92 -14.63 -12.61
N ALA A 167 6.14 -15.09 -12.46
CA ALA A 167 7.29 -14.21 -12.26
C ALA A 167 7.49 -13.25 -13.46
N GLU A 168 7.21 -13.74 -14.68
CA GLU A 168 7.38 -13.00 -15.93
C GLU A 168 6.24 -12.01 -16.17
N THR A 169 5.00 -12.38 -15.83
CA THR A 169 3.81 -11.56 -16.12
C THR A 169 3.47 -10.57 -15.02
N TYR A 170 3.94 -10.77 -13.78
CA TYR A 170 3.58 -9.95 -12.62
C TYR A 170 3.87 -8.47 -12.81
N GLY A 171 5.08 -8.12 -13.23
CA GLY A 171 5.48 -6.74 -13.45
C GLY A 171 4.65 -6.05 -14.54
N PRO A 172 4.60 -6.61 -15.77
CA PRO A 172 3.77 -6.09 -16.84
C PRO A 172 2.27 -6.00 -16.50
N LEU A 173 1.69 -7.00 -15.83
CA LEU A 173 0.30 -6.94 -15.37
C LEU A 173 0.07 -5.80 -14.37
N LYS A 174 1.03 -5.55 -13.47
CA LYS A 174 0.94 -4.43 -12.54
C LYS A 174 1.04 -3.07 -13.26
N ALA A 175 1.88 -2.95 -14.30
CA ALA A 175 1.93 -1.74 -15.13
C ALA A 175 0.58 -1.49 -15.84
N LEU A 176 -0.04 -2.52 -16.39
CA LEU A 176 -1.39 -2.42 -16.97
C LEU A 176 -2.46 -2.08 -15.90
N CYS A 177 -2.29 -2.54 -14.66
CA CYS A 177 -3.17 -2.15 -13.55
C CYS A 177 -3.03 -0.66 -13.19
N GLU A 178 -1.82 -0.09 -13.25
CA GLU A 178 -1.60 1.35 -13.08
C GLU A 178 -2.38 2.13 -14.13
N GLN A 179 -2.24 1.76 -15.39
CA GLN A 179 -2.98 2.39 -16.50
C GLN A 179 -4.50 2.25 -16.32
N ALA A 180 -4.98 1.08 -15.89
CA ALA A 180 -6.40 0.86 -15.64
C ALA A 180 -6.95 1.75 -14.50
N ALA A 181 -6.15 2.01 -13.48
CA ALA A 181 -6.54 2.89 -12.37
C ALA A 181 -6.44 4.37 -12.75
N GLU A 182 -5.49 4.76 -13.61
CA GLU A 182 -5.28 6.13 -14.06
C GLU A 182 -6.34 6.58 -15.07
N ASN A 183 -6.81 5.66 -15.91
CA ASN A 183 -7.78 5.95 -16.97
C ASN A 183 -9.25 5.92 -16.48
N ALA A 184 -9.50 5.62 -15.22
CA ALA A 184 -10.84 5.56 -14.65
C ALA A 184 -11.27 6.92 -14.06
#